data_01acbf880ee3c1b5009f2bcb7b8d66a5
#
_entry.id   01acbf880ee3c1b5009f2bcb7b8d66a5
#
_cell.length_a   1.000
_cell.length_b   1.000
_cell.length_c   1.000
_cell.angle_alpha   90.00
_cell.angle_beta   90.00
_cell.angle_gamma   90.00
#
_symmetry.space_group_name_H-M   'P 1'
#
loop_
_entity.id
_entity.type
_entity.pdbx_description
1 polymer ?
#
loop_
_entity_poly.entity_id
_entity_poly.type
_entity_poly.pdbx_seq_one_letter_code
_entity_poly.pdbx_strand_id
1 'polypeptide(L)'
;YYIFLKFHPLMNQKWIATYKNIAAEHKNIVFVEDPNIVPYLRMADVLVSDTSSVIYEFLLLDKPVITFKNISNDIKWKNSLAYTNLVTLVHETITHDKFSKERTEIKNTFHPYTDGKSAERMVEAAKEYISNNGVPEKRKLSFLRRNKINKIFGKAIKHPFNGQKKEKISALLITYNEDMHIYGVLENLQFADEIIVVDSFSTDGSIEKIQQFKNVKLIQRPFLNFTDQKQFALDQASHNWVVFIDADERLTDTLKNEVLQTVNSNLPKAAAYYFKRTFMFKNERMRFSGTQSDKNYRLFQKSNVKFDTTKTVHETLIVAGESAVLKNKLIHYSYKNYEDFKRKRIKYTSMQAKELLAKNKKPTLFHFIAKPSFRFVKHYIIDFGFLDGKKGIVISYLMALGIYNRYSELKKLRREK
;
A
#
# COMPACT_ATOMS: atom_id res chain seq x y z
N TYR A 1 27.90 16.59 -26.79
CA TYR A 1 27.50 15.89 -25.58
C TYR A 1 26.00 15.80 -25.51
N TYR A 2 25.46 14.67 -24.95
CA TYR A 2 24.08 14.53 -24.53
C TYR A 2 24.01 14.72 -23.02
N ILE A 3 22.96 15.39 -22.52
CA ILE A 3 22.82 15.75 -21.13
C ILE A 3 21.54 15.10 -20.57
N PHE A 4 21.67 14.25 -19.57
CA PHE A 4 20.54 13.78 -18.75
C PHE A 4 20.38 14.71 -17.56
N LEU A 5 19.32 15.51 -17.55
CA LEU A 5 19.06 16.49 -16.51
C LEU A 5 18.06 15.93 -15.49
N LYS A 6 18.53 15.66 -14.28
CA LYS A 6 17.72 15.09 -13.20
C LYS A 6 17.79 15.97 -11.96
N PHE A 7 16.63 16.31 -11.43
CA PHE A 7 16.52 17.05 -10.17
C PHE A 7 16.21 16.14 -8.97
N HIS A 8 16.64 16.60 -7.80
CA HIS A 8 16.23 15.98 -6.54
C HIS A 8 14.70 16.09 -6.38
N PRO A 9 14.01 15.06 -5.83
CA PRO A 9 12.55 15.08 -5.67
C PRO A 9 11.98 16.26 -4.89
N LEU A 10 12.79 16.90 -4.04
CA LEU A 10 12.40 18.07 -3.24
C LEU A 10 12.78 19.40 -3.90
N MET A 11 13.23 19.40 -5.16
CA MET A 11 13.57 20.62 -5.88
C MET A 11 12.35 21.53 -6.04
N ASN A 12 12.57 22.85 -5.98
CA ASN A 12 11.52 23.85 -6.16
C ASN A 12 10.92 23.74 -7.57
N GLN A 13 9.59 23.70 -7.66
CA GLN A 13 8.85 23.55 -8.92
C GLN A 13 9.15 24.63 -9.96
N LYS A 14 9.48 25.85 -9.51
CA LYS A 14 9.90 26.94 -10.42
C LYS A 14 11.15 26.55 -11.22
N TRP A 15 12.17 25.98 -10.57
CA TRP A 15 13.38 25.54 -11.24
C TRP A 15 13.11 24.35 -12.17
N ILE A 16 12.28 23.39 -11.73
CA ILE A 16 11.89 22.26 -12.57
C ILE A 16 11.25 22.75 -13.86
N ALA A 17 10.29 23.69 -13.79
CA ALA A 17 9.61 24.24 -14.96
C ALA A 17 10.61 24.98 -15.89
N THR A 18 11.50 25.80 -15.34
CA THR A 18 12.51 26.52 -16.13
C THR A 18 13.40 25.57 -16.92
N TYR A 19 13.91 24.51 -16.27
CA TYR A 19 14.82 23.58 -16.93
C TYR A 19 14.13 22.59 -17.86
N LYS A 20 12.85 22.30 -17.64
CA LYS A 20 12.03 21.57 -18.63
C LYS A 20 11.88 22.35 -19.94
N ASN A 21 11.64 23.64 -19.83
CA ASN A 21 11.56 24.51 -21.03
C ASN A 21 12.89 24.52 -21.77
N ILE A 22 14.02 24.71 -21.07
CA ILE A 22 15.35 24.67 -21.68
C ILE A 22 15.58 23.32 -22.38
N ALA A 23 15.23 22.20 -21.72
CA ALA A 23 15.40 20.88 -22.33
C ALA A 23 14.51 20.68 -23.57
N ALA A 24 13.33 21.30 -23.62
CA ALA A 24 12.47 21.25 -24.80
C ALA A 24 13.02 22.01 -26.01
N GLU A 25 13.84 23.04 -25.78
CA GLU A 25 14.47 23.84 -26.81
C GLU A 25 15.75 23.20 -27.38
N HIS A 26 16.32 22.19 -26.70
CA HIS A 26 17.60 21.59 -27.04
C HIS A 26 17.52 20.08 -27.24
N LYS A 27 17.73 19.60 -28.46
CA LYS A 27 17.64 18.17 -28.83
C LYS A 27 18.65 17.26 -28.09
N ASN A 28 19.68 17.79 -27.52
CA ASN A 28 20.73 17.08 -26.81
C ASN A 28 20.55 17.10 -25.26
N ILE A 29 19.44 17.66 -24.78
CA ILE A 29 19.11 17.68 -23.34
C ILE A 29 17.85 16.85 -23.10
N VAL A 30 17.96 15.85 -22.26
CA VAL A 30 16.85 14.98 -21.84
C VAL A 30 16.50 15.28 -20.39
N PHE A 31 15.29 15.80 -20.15
CA PHE A 31 14.78 15.99 -18.80
C PHE A 31 14.25 14.67 -18.25
N VAL A 32 14.84 14.18 -17.16
CA VAL A 32 14.53 12.87 -16.58
C VAL A 32 13.49 13.00 -15.47
N GLU A 33 12.28 12.54 -15.72
CA GLU A 33 11.18 12.50 -14.73
C GLU A 33 11.10 11.17 -13.97
N ASP A 34 11.63 10.10 -14.54
CA ASP A 34 11.64 8.77 -13.93
C ASP A 34 12.33 8.81 -12.55
N PRO A 35 11.70 8.35 -11.48
CA PRO A 35 12.32 8.27 -10.15
C PRO A 35 13.54 7.33 -10.13
N ASN A 36 13.59 6.32 -11.00
CA ASN A 36 14.73 5.40 -11.11
C ASN A 36 15.89 6.04 -11.90
N ILE A 37 16.94 6.44 -11.19
CA ILE A 37 18.13 7.06 -11.80
C ILE A 37 19.11 6.04 -12.39
N VAL A 38 19.07 4.79 -11.98
CA VAL A 38 20.09 3.77 -12.31
C VAL A 38 20.34 3.59 -13.81
N PRO A 39 19.31 3.53 -14.70
CA PRO A 39 19.56 3.45 -16.14
C PRO A 39 20.40 4.59 -16.69
N TYR A 40 20.13 5.82 -16.22
CA TYR A 40 20.82 7.04 -16.67
C TYR A 40 22.26 7.09 -16.16
N LEU A 41 22.52 6.66 -14.91
CA LEU A 41 23.89 6.52 -14.39
C LEU A 41 24.70 5.52 -15.24
N ARG A 42 24.08 4.43 -15.66
CA ARG A 42 24.75 3.42 -16.51
C ARG A 42 25.07 3.95 -17.91
N MET A 43 24.22 4.79 -18.48
CA MET A 43 24.42 5.38 -19.82
C MET A 43 25.40 6.55 -19.82
N ALA A 44 25.45 7.35 -18.75
CA ALA A 44 26.31 8.54 -18.69
C ALA A 44 27.81 8.17 -18.56
N ASP A 45 28.68 8.95 -19.20
CA ASP A 45 30.14 8.81 -19.12
C ASP A 45 30.72 9.63 -17.96
N VAL A 46 30.09 10.72 -17.56
CA VAL A 46 30.51 11.58 -16.46
C VAL A 46 29.28 12.09 -15.68
N LEU A 47 29.41 12.16 -14.38
CA LEU A 47 28.41 12.81 -13.51
C LEU A 47 28.86 14.22 -13.16
N VAL A 48 27.97 15.20 -13.34
CA VAL A 48 28.13 16.55 -12.84
C VAL A 48 27.13 16.79 -11.71
N SER A 49 27.58 17.10 -10.50
CA SER A 49 26.75 17.31 -9.32
C SER A 49 27.35 18.36 -8.38
N ASP A 50 26.60 18.72 -7.35
CA ASP A 50 27.14 19.54 -6.25
C ASP A 50 27.47 18.67 -5.03
N THR A 51 26.49 18.41 -4.17
CA THR A 51 26.63 17.58 -2.96
C THR A 51 25.48 16.57 -2.92
N SER A 52 25.72 15.32 -3.30
CA SER A 52 24.69 14.29 -3.42
C SER A 52 25.28 12.89 -3.16
N SER A 53 24.48 12.01 -2.55
CA SER A 53 24.86 10.60 -2.37
C SER A 53 25.00 9.85 -3.72
N VAL A 54 24.37 10.33 -4.78
CA VAL A 54 24.48 9.75 -6.13
C VAL A 54 25.92 9.76 -6.65
N ILE A 55 26.77 10.65 -6.13
CA ILE A 55 28.22 10.68 -6.44
C ILE A 55 28.85 9.31 -6.16
N TYR A 56 28.60 8.76 -4.97
CA TYR A 56 29.15 7.45 -4.59
C TYR A 56 28.58 6.33 -5.45
N GLU A 57 27.27 6.36 -5.77
CA GLU A 57 26.64 5.40 -6.68
C GLU A 57 27.30 5.42 -8.08
N PHE A 58 27.64 6.60 -8.58
CA PHE A 58 28.30 6.73 -9.87
C PHE A 58 29.76 6.27 -9.84
N LEU A 59 30.48 6.57 -8.76
CA LEU A 59 31.87 6.09 -8.55
C LEU A 59 31.96 4.57 -8.51
N LEU A 60 30.90 3.88 -8.02
CA LEU A 60 30.83 2.41 -8.06
C LEU A 60 30.78 1.84 -9.48
N LEU A 61 30.33 2.61 -10.46
CA LEU A 61 30.35 2.25 -11.88
C LEU A 61 31.71 2.45 -12.54
N ASP A 62 32.72 2.88 -11.75
CA ASP A 62 34.05 3.24 -12.21
C ASP A 62 34.07 4.37 -13.23
N LYS A 63 33.21 5.37 -13.05
CA LYS A 63 33.04 6.52 -13.93
C LYS A 63 33.37 7.82 -13.20
N PRO A 64 33.95 8.83 -13.91
CA PRO A 64 34.42 10.05 -13.29
C PRO A 64 33.28 10.98 -12.88
N VAL A 65 33.55 11.74 -11.81
CA VAL A 65 32.62 12.72 -11.23
C VAL A 65 33.26 14.11 -11.25
N ILE A 66 32.46 15.11 -11.56
CA ILE A 66 32.80 16.53 -11.38
C ILE A 66 31.80 17.12 -10.39
N THR A 67 32.31 17.78 -9.36
CA THR A 67 31.47 18.53 -8.44
C THR A 67 31.82 20.01 -8.45
N PHE A 68 30.84 20.83 -8.05
CA PHE A 68 31.04 22.26 -7.88
C PHE A 68 30.80 22.64 -6.41
N LYS A 69 31.82 23.32 -5.82
CA LYS A 69 31.76 23.83 -4.45
C LYS A 69 31.30 22.78 -3.42
N ASN A 70 31.68 21.51 -3.66
CA ASN A 70 31.39 20.45 -2.72
C ASN A 70 32.18 20.71 -1.43
N ILE A 71 31.51 20.61 -0.29
CA ILE A 71 32.05 20.93 1.05
C ILE A 71 32.46 19.68 1.85
N SER A 72 32.44 18.50 1.24
CA SER A 72 32.88 17.27 1.89
C SER A 72 34.37 17.35 2.28
N ASN A 73 34.73 16.77 3.42
CA ASN A 73 36.10 16.87 3.96
C ASN A 73 37.14 16.03 3.19
N ASP A 74 36.71 14.97 2.50
CA ASP A 74 37.60 14.06 1.77
C ASP A 74 37.13 13.87 0.33
N ILE A 75 37.45 14.85 -0.51
CA ILE A 75 37.03 14.85 -1.92
C ILE A 75 38.11 14.17 -2.75
N LYS A 76 37.81 12.96 -3.25
CA LYS A 76 38.67 12.14 -4.10
C LYS A 76 38.21 12.11 -5.56
N TRP A 77 37.70 13.23 -6.07
CA TRP A 77 37.27 13.46 -7.46
C TRP A 77 37.44 14.92 -7.84
N LYS A 78 37.18 15.28 -9.09
CA LYS A 78 37.30 16.65 -9.55
C LYS A 78 36.27 17.54 -8.85
N ASN A 79 36.71 18.48 -8.06
CA ASN A 79 35.88 19.54 -7.46
C ASN A 79 36.31 20.91 -7.99
N SER A 80 35.39 21.67 -8.58
CA SER A 80 35.63 23.00 -9.09
C SER A 80 34.99 24.07 -8.20
N LEU A 81 35.69 25.16 -8.00
CA LEU A 81 35.17 26.33 -7.29
C LEU A 81 34.45 27.34 -8.21
N ALA A 82 34.55 27.15 -9.52
CA ALA A 82 33.94 28.02 -10.54
C ALA A 82 33.09 27.21 -11.52
N TYR A 83 31.97 27.78 -11.94
CA TYR A 83 31.07 27.17 -12.93
C TYR A 83 31.45 27.47 -14.39
N THR A 84 32.39 28.41 -14.62
CA THR A 84 32.66 29.04 -15.92
C THR A 84 33.27 28.12 -16.96
N ASN A 85 33.87 26.99 -16.59
CA ASN A 85 34.63 26.14 -17.51
C ASN A 85 34.09 24.68 -17.56
N LEU A 86 32.79 24.50 -17.43
CA LEU A 86 32.18 23.15 -17.34
C LEU A 86 32.53 22.27 -18.57
N VAL A 87 32.41 22.81 -19.77
CA VAL A 87 32.67 22.04 -21.01
C VAL A 87 34.13 21.57 -21.05
N THR A 88 35.07 22.44 -20.73
CA THR A 88 36.50 22.11 -20.66
C THR A 88 36.77 21.05 -19.59
N LEU A 89 36.18 21.23 -18.41
CA LEU A 89 36.33 20.26 -17.31
C LEU A 89 35.77 18.86 -17.66
N VAL A 90 34.61 18.80 -18.32
CA VAL A 90 34.03 17.56 -18.82
C VAL A 90 34.97 16.91 -19.83
N HIS A 91 35.46 17.65 -20.80
CA HIS A 91 36.37 17.16 -21.81
C HIS A 91 37.67 16.62 -21.20
N GLU A 92 38.29 17.40 -20.32
CA GLU A 92 39.52 16.99 -19.61
C GLU A 92 39.30 15.73 -18.76
N THR A 93 38.16 15.64 -18.08
CA THR A 93 37.83 14.52 -17.19
C THR A 93 37.57 13.24 -17.96
N ILE A 94 36.97 13.32 -19.16
CA ILE A 94 36.75 12.16 -20.02
C ILE A 94 38.04 11.69 -20.69
N THR A 95 38.88 12.66 -21.16
CA THR A 95 40.11 12.33 -21.93
C THR A 95 41.30 11.99 -21.03
N HIS A 96 41.40 12.61 -19.85
CA HIS A 96 42.51 12.47 -18.92
C HIS A 96 41.98 12.30 -17.47
N ASP A 97 41.48 11.14 -17.18
CA ASP A 97 40.95 10.85 -15.84
C ASP A 97 42.07 10.71 -14.79
N LYS A 98 42.29 11.80 -14.07
CA LYS A 98 43.33 11.88 -13.02
C LYS A 98 42.94 11.16 -11.70
N PHE A 99 41.68 10.79 -11.53
CA PHE A 99 41.14 10.25 -10.27
C PHE A 99 40.76 8.76 -10.36
N SER A 100 41.26 8.05 -11.34
CA SER A 100 40.96 6.62 -11.52
C SER A 100 41.43 5.75 -10.33
N LYS A 101 42.61 6.06 -9.77
CA LYS A 101 43.15 5.35 -8.60
C LYS A 101 42.31 5.59 -7.34
N GLU A 102 41.96 6.83 -7.08
CA GLU A 102 41.13 7.25 -5.96
C GLU A 102 39.73 6.62 -6.05
N ARG A 103 39.16 6.52 -7.24
CA ARG A 103 37.89 5.84 -7.51
C ARG A 103 37.94 4.37 -7.15
N THR A 104 39.01 3.67 -7.56
CA THR A 104 39.23 2.27 -7.20
C THR A 104 39.36 2.07 -5.69
N GLU A 105 40.06 2.98 -5.00
CA GLU A 105 40.17 2.98 -3.55
C GLU A 105 38.80 3.16 -2.88
N ILE A 106 38.00 4.14 -3.33
CA ILE A 106 36.61 4.35 -2.85
C ILE A 106 35.76 3.09 -3.02
N LYS A 107 35.79 2.51 -4.22
CA LYS A 107 35.04 1.28 -4.52
C LYS A 107 35.41 0.14 -3.57
N ASN A 108 36.71 -0.11 -3.37
CA ASN A 108 37.19 -1.16 -2.53
C ASN A 108 36.91 -0.92 -1.03
N THR A 109 36.84 0.35 -0.62
CA THR A 109 36.57 0.71 0.78
C THR A 109 35.09 0.64 1.11
N PHE A 110 34.23 1.25 0.26
CA PHE A 110 32.80 1.42 0.56
C PHE A 110 31.91 0.33 -0.02
N HIS A 111 32.35 -0.34 -1.09
CA HIS A 111 31.57 -1.38 -1.74
C HIS A 111 32.44 -2.51 -2.30
N PRO A 112 33.18 -3.22 -1.43
CA PRO A 112 34.18 -4.24 -1.86
C PRO A 112 33.56 -5.45 -2.55
N TYR A 113 32.24 -5.64 -2.46
CA TYR A 113 31.54 -6.81 -2.97
C TYR A 113 30.55 -6.43 -4.07
N THR A 114 30.55 -7.15 -5.19
CA THR A 114 29.66 -6.94 -6.35
C THR A 114 28.82 -8.17 -6.69
N ASP A 115 28.76 -9.13 -5.77
CA ASP A 115 28.15 -10.46 -5.98
C ASP A 115 26.68 -10.56 -5.56
N GLY A 116 26.05 -9.43 -5.15
CA GLY A 116 24.65 -9.39 -4.71
C GLY A 116 24.38 -9.97 -3.31
N LYS A 117 25.42 -10.40 -2.56
CA LYS A 117 25.29 -11.07 -1.25
C LYS A 117 25.45 -10.15 -0.05
N SER A 118 25.29 -8.84 -0.21
CA SER A 118 25.44 -7.86 0.89
C SER A 118 24.46 -8.12 2.04
N ALA A 119 23.22 -8.49 1.76
CA ALA A 119 22.23 -8.79 2.79
C ALA A 119 22.62 -10.04 3.61
N GLU A 120 23.11 -11.08 2.97
CA GLU A 120 23.60 -12.30 3.66
C GLU A 120 24.74 -11.97 4.60
N ARG A 121 25.75 -11.19 4.14
CA ARG A 121 26.88 -10.74 4.96
C ARG A 121 26.46 -9.90 6.15
N MET A 122 25.47 -9.00 5.97
CA MET A 122 24.94 -8.20 7.07
C MET A 122 24.29 -9.08 8.15
N VAL A 123 23.53 -10.10 7.74
CA VAL A 123 22.91 -11.05 8.65
C VAL A 123 23.96 -11.90 9.37
N GLU A 124 24.97 -12.37 8.65
CA GLU A 124 26.10 -13.17 9.22
C GLU A 124 26.90 -12.33 10.22
N ALA A 125 27.28 -11.11 9.85
CA ALA A 125 27.99 -10.22 10.77
C ALA A 125 27.17 -9.89 12.04
N ALA A 126 25.85 -9.73 11.89
CA ALA A 126 24.96 -9.53 13.04
C ALA A 126 24.88 -10.78 13.93
N LYS A 127 24.83 -11.98 13.35
CA LYS A 127 24.85 -13.26 14.10
C LYS A 127 26.18 -13.45 14.84
N GLU A 128 27.28 -13.19 14.16
CA GLU A 128 28.63 -13.26 14.74
C GLU A 128 28.78 -12.27 15.90
N TYR A 129 28.35 -11.03 15.71
CA TYR A 129 28.37 -10.03 16.80
C TYR A 129 27.57 -10.50 18.01
N ILE A 130 26.35 -11.03 17.81
CA ILE A 130 25.49 -11.53 18.89
C ILE A 130 26.14 -12.76 19.57
N SER A 131 26.75 -13.65 18.81
CA SER A 131 27.46 -14.83 19.35
C SER A 131 28.63 -14.43 20.26
N ASN A 132 29.41 -13.41 19.85
CA ASN A 132 30.62 -13.02 20.55
C ASN A 132 30.35 -12.05 21.71
N ASN A 133 29.30 -11.22 21.61
CA ASN A 133 29.03 -10.13 22.56
C ASN A 133 27.71 -10.27 23.32
N GLY A 134 26.93 -11.32 23.00
CA GLY A 134 25.55 -11.46 23.49
C GLY A 134 24.58 -10.51 22.82
N VAL A 135 23.29 -10.67 23.14
CA VAL A 135 22.24 -9.76 22.64
C VAL A 135 22.39 -8.41 23.36
N PRO A 136 22.53 -7.29 22.62
CA PRO A 136 22.62 -5.97 23.23
C PRO A 136 21.44 -5.69 24.16
N GLU A 137 21.68 -5.04 25.29
CA GLU A 137 20.60 -4.65 26.18
C GLU A 137 19.53 -3.85 25.44
N LYS A 138 18.29 -4.24 25.64
CA LYS A 138 17.16 -3.54 25.03
C LYS A 138 17.12 -2.10 25.53
N ARG A 139 17.37 -1.15 24.65
CA ARG A 139 17.21 0.26 24.95
C ARG A 139 15.79 0.53 25.45
N LYS A 140 15.67 1.05 26.69
CA LYS A 140 14.37 1.46 27.24
C LYS A 140 13.80 2.59 26.37
N LEU A 141 12.76 2.28 25.62
CA LEU A 141 12.06 3.27 24.82
C LEU A 141 11.14 4.09 25.73
N SER A 142 11.16 5.42 25.58
CA SER A 142 10.18 6.27 26.25
C SER A 142 8.75 5.88 25.80
N PHE A 143 7.77 6.11 26.65
CA PHE A 143 6.36 5.81 26.37
C PHE A 143 5.88 6.43 25.04
N LEU A 144 6.25 7.69 24.78
CA LEU A 144 5.89 8.39 23.55
C LEU A 144 6.52 7.74 22.32
N ARG A 145 7.80 7.38 22.38
CA ARG A 145 8.51 6.73 21.28
C ARG A 145 7.96 5.33 21.00
N ARG A 146 7.66 4.56 22.05
CA ARG A 146 7.02 3.25 21.91
C ARG A 146 5.64 3.35 21.28
N ASN A 147 4.83 4.34 21.67
CA ASN A 147 3.53 4.58 21.06
C ASN A 147 3.65 4.99 19.59
N LYS A 148 4.65 5.82 19.23
CA LYS A 148 4.92 6.19 17.83
C LYS A 148 5.30 4.97 17.00
N ILE A 149 6.19 4.12 17.49
CA ILE A 149 6.59 2.86 16.84
C ILE A 149 5.39 1.93 16.68
N ASN A 150 4.62 1.70 17.75
CA ASN A 150 3.42 0.87 17.69
C ASN A 150 2.34 1.42 16.73
N LYS A 151 2.31 2.73 16.53
CA LYS A 151 1.40 3.39 15.59
C LYS A 151 1.80 3.15 14.13
N ILE A 152 3.10 3.14 13.85
CA ILE A 152 3.68 2.97 12.50
C ILE A 152 3.76 1.49 12.12
N PHE A 153 4.33 0.66 12.99
CA PHE A 153 4.69 -0.73 12.71
C PHE A 153 3.76 -1.77 13.39
N GLY A 154 2.75 -1.32 14.12
CA GLY A 154 1.93 -2.20 14.96
C GLY A 154 2.61 -2.55 16.29
N LYS A 155 1.89 -3.29 17.14
CA LYS A 155 2.44 -3.78 18.40
C LYS A 155 3.30 -5.01 18.14
N ALA A 156 4.47 -5.07 18.77
CA ALA A 156 5.30 -6.27 18.71
C ALA A 156 4.51 -7.51 19.18
N ILE A 157 4.64 -8.58 18.45
CA ILE A 157 4.05 -9.87 18.79
C ILE A 157 4.79 -10.42 20.01
N LYS A 158 4.11 -10.50 21.16
CA LYS A 158 4.72 -11.01 22.39
C LYS A 158 4.99 -12.52 22.33
N HIS A 159 4.12 -13.24 21.65
CA HIS A 159 4.17 -14.69 21.50
C HIS A 159 3.80 -15.03 20.05
N PRO A 160 4.79 -15.07 19.12
CA PRO A 160 4.51 -15.52 17.77
C PRO A 160 4.04 -16.97 17.79
N PHE A 161 3.18 -17.35 16.84
CA PHE A 161 2.79 -18.75 16.70
C PHE A 161 4.04 -19.57 16.30
N ASN A 162 4.43 -20.47 17.19
CA ASN A 162 5.54 -21.41 17.02
C ASN A 162 5.10 -22.88 17.15
N GLY A 163 3.80 -23.12 17.18
CA GLY A 163 3.22 -24.47 17.22
C GLY A 163 3.28 -25.16 15.85
N GLN A 164 3.11 -26.47 15.87
CA GLN A 164 2.91 -27.21 14.61
C GLN A 164 1.60 -26.79 13.94
N LYS A 165 1.67 -26.53 12.65
CA LYS A 165 0.49 -26.21 11.83
C LYS A 165 -0.27 -27.51 11.56
N LYS A 166 -1.40 -27.70 12.25
CA LYS A 166 -2.26 -28.90 12.15
C LYS A 166 -3.30 -28.74 11.04
N GLU A 167 -3.84 -27.55 10.92
CA GLU A 167 -4.93 -27.22 10.00
C GLU A 167 -4.40 -26.39 8.84
N LYS A 168 -4.85 -26.72 7.64
CA LYS A 168 -4.52 -25.96 6.44
C LYS A 168 -5.53 -24.87 6.16
N ILE A 169 -5.08 -23.76 5.58
CA ILE A 169 -5.86 -22.55 5.31
C ILE A 169 -5.83 -22.24 3.81
N SER A 170 -7.00 -22.07 3.20
CA SER A 170 -7.16 -21.48 1.87
C SER A 170 -7.42 -19.98 2.01
N ALA A 171 -6.59 -19.14 1.38
CA ALA A 171 -6.83 -17.72 1.25
C ALA A 171 -7.55 -17.43 -0.07
N LEU A 172 -8.67 -16.74 0.00
CA LEU A 172 -9.50 -16.42 -1.16
C LEU A 172 -9.56 -14.92 -1.40
N LEU A 173 -9.55 -14.56 -2.67
CA LEU A 173 -9.59 -13.18 -3.15
C LEU A 173 -10.42 -13.12 -4.42
N ILE A 174 -11.29 -12.12 -4.54
CA ILE A 174 -11.90 -11.73 -5.82
C ILE A 174 -11.31 -10.40 -6.26
N THR A 175 -11.04 -10.21 -7.55
CA THR A 175 -10.39 -9.00 -8.04
C THR A 175 -10.94 -8.54 -9.39
N TYR A 176 -10.86 -7.21 -9.61
CA TYR A 176 -11.07 -6.56 -10.90
C TYR A 176 -10.37 -5.21 -10.91
N ASN A 177 -9.31 -5.07 -11.73
CA ASN A 177 -8.52 -3.84 -11.88
C ASN A 177 -7.97 -3.31 -10.53
N GLU A 178 -7.23 -4.16 -9.82
CA GLU A 178 -6.62 -3.86 -8.51
C GLU A 178 -5.09 -3.82 -8.58
N ASP A 179 -4.53 -3.35 -9.70
CA ASP A 179 -3.09 -3.26 -9.95
C ASP A 179 -2.30 -2.67 -8.77
N MET A 180 -2.84 -1.64 -8.13
CA MET A 180 -2.21 -0.98 -6.98
C MET A 180 -2.11 -1.88 -5.74
N HIS A 181 -3.06 -2.79 -5.55
CA HIS A 181 -3.22 -3.54 -4.30
C HIS A 181 -2.84 -5.00 -4.41
N ILE A 182 -2.95 -5.59 -5.61
CA ILE A 182 -2.90 -7.04 -5.79
C ILE A 182 -1.58 -7.65 -5.32
N TYR A 183 -0.43 -7.06 -5.69
CA TYR A 183 0.87 -7.58 -5.27
C TYR A 183 1.00 -7.66 -3.74
N GLY A 184 0.73 -6.54 -3.06
CA GLY A 184 0.88 -6.48 -1.60
C GLY A 184 -0.14 -7.31 -0.83
N VAL A 185 -1.35 -7.63 -1.37
CA VAL A 185 -2.25 -8.57 -0.71
C VAL A 185 -1.79 -10.00 -0.90
N LEU A 186 -1.27 -10.37 -2.06
CA LEU A 186 -0.74 -11.71 -2.29
C LEU A 186 0.50 -11.99 -1.44
N GLU A 187 1.42 -11.02 -1.34
CA GLU A 187 2.55 -11.10 -0.41
C GLU A 187 2.08 -11.26 1.06
N ASN A 188 1.05 -10.51 1.45
CA ASN A 188 0.48 -10.59 2.80
C ASN A 188 -0.17 -11.94 3.12
N LEU A 189 -0.68 -12.67 2.11
CA LEU A 189 -1.36 -13.95 2.25
C LEU A 189 -0.43 -15.16 2.17
N GLN A 190 0.89 -15.01 1.98
CA GLN A 190 1.85 -16.12 1.85
C GLN A 190 1.93 -17.04 3.07
N PHE A 191 1.27 -16.72 4.18
CA PHE A 191 1.15 -17.60 5.34
C PHE A 191 0.11 -18.74 5.15
N ALA A 192 -0.80 -18.60 4.15
CA ALA A 192 -1.80 -19.61 3.81
C ALA A 192 -1.17 -20.76 3.01
N ASP A 193 -1.82 -21.93 3.05
CA ASP A 193 -1.35 -23.13 2.34
C ASP A 193 -1.78 -23.13 0.87
N GLU A 194 -2.85 -22.40 0.57
CA GLU A 194 -3.42 -22.22 -0.75
C GLU A 194 -3.88 -20.77 -0.91
N ILE A 195 -3.62 -20.17 -2.06
CA ILE A 195 -4.12 -18.85 -2.42
C ILE A 195 -4.87 -18.95 -3.74
N ILE A 196 -6.15 -18.57 -3.74
CA ILE A 196 -7.00 -18.58 -4.93
C ILE A 196 -7.46 -17.17 -5.22
N VAL A 197 -7.20 -16.71 -6.43
CA VAL A 197 -7.65 -15.43 -6.96
C VAL A 197 -8.67 -15.68 -8.06
N VAL A 198 -9.88 -15.14 -7.88
CA VAL A 198 -10.90 -15.15 -8.92
C VAL A 198 -10.98 -13.75 -9.53
N ASP A 199 -10.46 -13.62 -10.74
CA ASP A 199 -10.38 -12.37 -11.48
C ASP A 199 -11.57 -12.21 -12.45
N SER A 200 -12.07 -10.99 -12.55
CA SER A 200 -13.20 -10.64 -13.42
C SER A 200 -12.74 -10.05 -14.76
N PHE A 201 -11.69 -10.62 -15.38
CA PHE A 201 -11.04 -10.13 -16.60
C PHE A 201 -10.47 -8.71 -16.42
N SER A 202 -9.56 -8.55 -15.48
CA SER A 202 -8.82 -7.30 -15.29
C SER A 202 -8.05 -6.91 -16.55
N THR A 203 -8.02 -5.61 -16.84
CA THR A 203 -7.41 -4.99 -18.03
C THR A 203 -6.24 -4.05 -17.67
N ASP A 204 -5.88 -3.98 -16.39
CA ASP A 204 -4.70 -3.28 -15.88
C ASP A 204 -3.55 -4.27 -15.59
N GLY A 205 -2.49 -3.85 -14.91
CA GLY A 205 -1.35 -4.71 -14.54
C GLY A 205 -1.64 -5.76 -13.45
N SER A 206 -2.91 -6.04 -13.11
CA SER A 206 -3.27 -6.98 -12.04
C SER A 206 -2.85 -8.40 -12.35
N ILE A 207 -3.08 -8.86 -13.59
CA ILE A 207 -2.81 -10.25 -14.01
C ILE A 207 -1.31 -10.53 -13.98
N GLU A 208 -0.50 -9.63 -14.54
CA GLU A 208 0.96 -9.73 -14.59
C GLU A 208 1.56 -9.81 -13.18
N LYS A 209 0.99 -9.09 -12.22
CA LYS A 209 1.42 -9.14 -10.82
C LYS A 209 1.01 -10.43 -10.13
N ILE A 210 -0.18 -10.98 -10.41
CA ILE A 210 -0.62 -12.28 -9.87
C ILE A 210 0.29 -13.40 -10.35
N GLN A 211 0.65 -13.39 -11.65
CA GLN A 211 1.49 -14.41 -12.26
C GLN A 211 2.93 -14.47 -11.70
N GLN A 212 3.38 -13.44 -10.98
CA GLN A 212 4.67 -13.47 -10.27
C GLN A 212 4.68 -14.45 -9.08
N PHE A 213 3.50 -14.86 -8.60
CA PHE A 213 3.36 -15.76 -7.46
C PHE A 213 3.05 -17.19 -7.93
N LYS A 214 4.04 -18.08 -7.89
CA LYS A 214 3.91 -19.46 -8.37
C LYS A 214 2.91 -20.32 -7.59
N ASN A 215 2.61 -19.94 -6.35
CA ASN A 215 1.69 -20.64 -5.44
C ASN A 215 0.28 -20.08 -5.44
N VAL A 216 -0.04 -19.19 -6.39
CA VAL A 216 -1.37 -18.58 -6.52
C VAL A 216 -2.12 -19.24 -7.67
N LYS A 217 -3.30 -19.77 -7.39
CA LYS A 217 -4.23 -20.29 -8.40
C LYS A 217 -5.08 -19.13 -8.91
N LEU A 218 -4.81 -18.67 -10.13
CA LEU A 218 -5.61 -17.67 -10.82
C LEU A 218 -6.73 -18.33 -11.62
N ILE A 219 -7.97 -17.86 -11.43
CA ILE A 219 -9.14 -18.27 -12.21
C ILE A 219 -9.81 -17.02 -12.75
N GLN A 220 -10.00 -16.93 -14.06
CA GLN A 220 -10.73 -15.84 -14.70
C GLN A 220 -12.15 -16.25 -15.05
N ARG A 221 -13.12 -15.43 -14.68
CA ARG A 221 -14.54 -15.62 -15.02
C ARG A 221 -15.29 -14.30 -15.11
N PRO A 222 -16.37 -14.22 -15.93
CA PRO A 222 -17.22 -13.05 -15.97
C PRO A 222 -17.83 -12.72 -14.61
N PHE A 223 -17.89 -11.44 -14.28
CA PHE A 223 -18.53 -10.95 -13.06
C PHE A 223 -20.05 -10.86 -13.24
N LEU A 224 -20.80 -11.69 -12.53
CA LEU A 224 -22.25 -11.57 -12.46
C LEU A 224 -22.69 -10.63 -11.33
N ASN A 225 -22.28 -10.92 -10.11
CA ASN A 225 -22.42 -10.09 -8.91
C ASN A 225 -21.44 -10.54 -7.83
N PHE A 226 -21.34 -9.77 -6.75
CA PHE A 226 -20.38 -10.06 -5.67
C PHE A 226 -20.67 -11.39 -4.96
N THR A 227 -21.92 -11.72 -4.73
CA THR A 227 -22.31 -12.95 -4.02
C THR A 227 -21.94 -14.18 -4.85
N ASP A 228 -22.25 -14.18 -6.15
CA ASP A 228 -21.89 -15.25 -7.07
C ASP A 228 -20.37 -15.44 -7.17
N GLN A 229 -19.62 -14.33 -7.31
CA GLN A 229 -18.17 -14.37 -7.43
C GLN A 229 -17.51 -14.91 -6.15
N LYS A 230 -18.02 -14.50 -4.98
CA LYS A 230 -17.51 -14.97 -3.66
C LYS A 230 -17.88 -16.41 -3.40
N GLN A 231 -19.11 -16.85 -3.75
CA GLN A 231 -19.50 -18.24 -3.61
C GLN A 231 -18.65 -19.13 -4.51
N PHE A 232 -18.45 -18.73 -5.77
CA PHE A 232 -17.57 -19.48 -6.67
C PHE A 232 -16.14 -19.60 -6.12
N ALA A 233 -15.57 -18.52 -5.60
CA ALA A 233 -14.24 -18.56 -4.98
C ALA A 233 -14.21 -19.51 -3.77
N LEU A 234 -15.26 -19.52 -2.94
CA LEU A 234 -15.40 -20.40 -1.81
C LEU A 234 -15.43 -21.89 -2.25
N ASP A 235 -16.15 -22.18 -3.34
CA ASP A 235 -16.26 -23.55 -3.88
C ASP A 235 -14.92 -24.08 -4.38
N GLN A 236 -14.02 -23.20 -4.83
CA GLN A 236 -12.67 -23.58 -5.28
C GLN A 236 -11.70 -23.91 -4.15
N ALA A 237 -11.99 -23.55 -2.89
CA ALA A 237 -11.09 -23.78 -1.76
C ALA A 237 -10.93 -25.29 -1.48
N SER A 238 -9.67 -25.76 -1.35
CA SER A 238 -9.36 -27.15 -1.04
C SER A 238 -9.40 -27.45 0.46
N HIS A 239 -9.24 -26.43 1.31
CA HIS A 239 -9.17 -26.58 2.76
C HIS A 239 -10.43 -26.07 3.46
N ASN A 240 -10.76 -26.66 4.59
CA ASN A 240 -11.95 -26.28 5.34
C ASN A 240 -11.83 -24.91 6.00
N TRP A 241 -10.64 -24.51 6.46
CA TRP A 241 -10.42 -23.16 6.96
C TRP A 241 -10.13 -22.20 5.82
N VAL A 242 -10.93 -21.16 5.74
CA VAL A 242 -10.89 -20.14 4.69
C VAL A 242 -10.67 -18.77 5.30
N VAL A 243 -9.69 -18.04 4.77
CA VAL A 243 -9.52 -16.59 4.97
C VAL A 243 -9.93 -15.89 3.69
N PHE A 244 -11.00 -15.10 3.73
CA PHE A 244 -11.51 -14.35 2.57
C PHE A 244 -11.16 -12.86 2.73
N ILE A 245 -10.29 -12.33 1.85
CA ILE A 245 -9.76 -10.96 1.94
C ILE A 245 -10.06 -10.20 0.66
N ASP A 246 -10.42 -8.93 0.78
CA ASP A 246 -10.55 -8.03 -0.35
C ASP A 246 -9.16 -7.48 -0.76
N ALA A 247 -8.95 -7.10 -2.02
CA ALA A 247 -7.65 -6.69 -2.54
C ALA A 247 -7.02 -5.49 -1.79
N ASP A 248 -7.87 -4.60 -1.27
CA ASP A 248 -7.49 -3.41 -0.50
C ASP A 248 -7.38 -3.66 1.02
N GLU A 249 -7.36 -4.94 1.44
CA GLU A 249 -7.19 -5.33 2.86
C GLU A 249 -5.84 -5.98 3.12
N ARG A 250 -5.31 -5.84 4.35
CA ARG A 250 -4.07 -6.50 4.81
C ARG A 250 -4.25 -7.00 6.23
N LEU A 251 -3.85 -8.22 6.48
CA LEU A 251 -3.73 -8.72 7.85
C LEU A 251 -2.46 -8.14 8.48
N THR A 252 -2.60 -7.60 9.70
CA THR A 252 -1.42 -7.29 10.51
C THR A 252 -0.76 -8.58 10.98
N ASP A 253 0.54 -8.55 11.29
CA ASP A 253 1.23 -9.75 11.77
C ASP A 253 0.61 -10.29 13.08
N THR A 254 0.10 -9.39 13.93
CA THR A 254 -0.66 -9.80 15.12
C THR A 254 -1.96 -10.53 14.78
N LEU A 255 -2.66 -10.11 13.70
CA LEU A 255 -3.87 -10.78 13.25
C LEU A 255 -3.54 -12.10 12.56
N LYS A 256 -2.49 -12.20 11.74
CA LYS A 256 -2.03 -13.46 11.14
C LYS A 256 -1.74 -14.51 12.23
N ASN A 257 -1.02 -14.11 13.27
CA ASN A 257 -0.73 -14.99 14.39
C ASN A 257 -2.00 -15.41 15.15
N GLU A 258 -2.95 -14.48 15.36
CA GLU A 258 -4.23 -14.81 15.99
C GLU A 258 -5.05 -15.79 15.14
N VAL A 259 -5.05 -15.63 13.81
CA VAL A 259 -5.66 -16.58 12.87
C VAL A 259 -5.02 -17.97 13.01
N LEU A 260 -3.68 -18.05 12.93
CA LEU A 260 -2.96 -19.33 13.07
C LEU A 260 -3.20 -19.99 14.43
N GLN A 261 -3.20 -19.23 15.52
CA GLN A 261 -3.51 -19.73 16.86
C GLN A 261 -4.96 -20.23 16.95
N THR A 262 -5.91 -19.48 16.40
CA THR A 262 -7.33 -19.83 16.40
C THR A 262 -7.57 -21.13 15.63
N VAL A 263 -7.03 -21.23 14.42
CA VAL A 263 -7.23 -22.38 13.54
C VAL A 263 -6.55 -23.64 14.10
N ASN A 264 -5.40 -23.51 14.75
CA ASN A 264 -4.64 -24.63 15.32
C ASN A 264 -4.90 -24.89 16.81
N SER A 265 -5.85 -24.17 17.43
CA SER A 265 -6.24 -24.39 18.83
C SER A 265 -6.90 -25.74 19.03
N ASN A 266 -6.66 -26.35 20.17
CA ASN A 266 -7.41 -27.55 20.64
C ASN A 266 -8.75 -27.18 21.30
N LEU A 267 -9.05 -25.90 21.53
CA LEU A 267 -10.29 -25.41 22.10
C LEU A 267 -11.44 -25.48 21.09
N PRO A 268 -12.71 -25.56 21.53
CA PRO A 268 -13.85 -25.40 20.64
C PRO A 268 -13.76 -24.15 19.79
N LYS A 269 -14.03 -24.27 18.51
CA LYS A 269 -13.87 -23.19 17.51
C LYS A 269 -15.25 -22.75 17.03
N ALA A 270 -15.43 -21.43 16.87
CA ALA A 270 -16.59 -20.91 16.17
C ALA A 270 -16.51 -21.28 14.68
N ALA A 271 -17.67 -21.40 14.03
CA ALA A 271 -17.77 -21.68 12.60
C ALA A 271 -17.27 -20.50 11.74
N ALA A 272 -17.40 -19.28 12.25
CA ALA A 272 -16.94 -18.08 11.56
C ALA A 272 -16.48 -16.99 12.52
N TYR A 273 -15.51 -16.18 12.05
CA TYR A 273 -14.92 -15.10 12.83
C TYR A 273 -15.01 -13.78 12.07
N TYR A 274 -15.47 -12.75 12.78
CA TYR A 274 -15.41 -11.37 12.30
C TYR A 274 -14.02 -10.78 12.52
N PHE A 275 -13.49 -10.08 11.51
CA PHE A 275 -12.34 -9.20 11.67
C PHE A 275 -12.83 -7.77 11.79
N LYS A 276 -12.30 -7.05 12.78
CA LYS A 276 -12.46 -5.60 12.91
C LYS A 276 -11.50 -4.92 11.94
N ARG A 277 -11.91 -3.79 11.36
CA ARG A 277 -11.10 -3.06 10.37
C ARG A 277 -10.46 -1.81 10.96
N THR A 278 -9.23 -1.55 10.55
CA THR A 278 -8.57 -0.25 10.68
C THR A 278 -8.71 0.47 9.35
N PHE A 279 -9.47 1.52 9.34
CA PHE A 279 -9.77 2.29 8.14
C PHE A 279 -8.59 3.21 7.79
N MET A 280 -8.11 3.13 6.55
CA MET A 280 -7.05 3.99 6.03
C MET A 280 -7.62 4.98 5.01
N PHE A 281 -7.23 6.23 5.14
CA PHE A 281 -7.54 7.28 4.19
C PHE A 281 -6.25 7.99 3.81
N LYS A 282 -5.88 8.04 2.53
CA LYS A 282 -4.58 8.54 2.06
C LYS A 282 -3.39 7.92 2.82
N ASN A 283 -3.42 6.62 3.03
CA ASN A 283 -2.43 5.86 3.80
C ASN A 283 -2.29 6.29 5.28
N GLU A 284 -3.21 7.09 5.79
CA GLU A 284 -3.25 7.47 7.18
C GLU A 284 -4.46 6.86 7.89
N ARG A 285 -4.24 6.40 9.11
CA ARG A 285 -5.28 5.77 9.92
C ARG A 285 -6.34 6.79 10.34
N MET A 286 -7.60 6.47 10.06
CA MET A 286 -8.77 7.09 10.69
C MET A 286 -9.06 6.40 12.01
N ARG A 287 -9.28 7.18 13.07
CA ARG A 287 -9.55 6.65 14.41
C ARG A 287 -11.00 6.78 14.83
N PHE A 288 -11.68 7.74 14.24
CA PHE A 288 -13.00 8.21 14.62
C PHE A 288 -13.91 8.30 13.40
N SER A 289 -14.90 9.16 13.40
CA SER A 289 -15.81 9.38 12.25
C SER A 289 -16.68 8.16 11.90
N GLY A 290 -16.99 7.30 12.89
CA GLY A 290 -17.85 6.13 12.71
C GLY A 290 -17.23 4.95 11.93
N THR A 291 -15.91 4.96 11.71
CA THR A 291 -15.22 3.92 10.95
C THR A 291 -14.75 2.73 11.81
N GLN A 292 -14.87 2.79 13.14
CA GLN A 292 -14.24 1.83 14.07
C GLN A 292 -15.06 0.58 14.35
N SER A 293 -16.36 0.63 14.15
CA SER A 293 -17.28 -0.48 14.48
C SER A 293 -17.50 -1.47 13.35
N ASP A 294 -16.86 -1.20 12.19
CA ASP A 294 -17.03 -2.02 11.02
C ASP A 294 -16.30 -3.35 11.16
N LYS A 295 -17.03 -4.44 10.96
CA LYS A 295 -16.52 -5.81 11.04
C LYS A 295 -17.20 -6.67 9.99
N ASN A 296 -16.42 -7.55 9.36
CA ASN A 296 -16.93 -8.52 8.40
C ASN A 296 -16.39 -9.91 8.72
N TYR A 297 -17.13 -10.94 8.33
CA TYR A 297 -16.61 -12.30 8.33
C TYR A 297 -15.43 -12.41 7.38
N ARG A 298 -14.27 -12.83 7.91
CA ARG A 298 -13.06 -12.99 7.13
C ARG A 298 -12.34 -14.32 7.36
N LEU A 299 -12.65 -15.05 8.44
CA LEU A 299 -12.15 -16.40 8.71
C LEU A 299 -13.34 -17.29 9.01
N PHE A 300 -13.47 -18.44 8.36
CA PHE A 300 -14.58 -19.36 8.56
C PHE A 300 -14.26 -20.78 8.08
N GLN A 301 -15.06 -21.74 8.54
CA GLN A 301 -15.04 -23.11 8.06
C GLN A 301 -15.95 -23.24 6.84
N LYS A 302 -15.38 -23.65 5.69
CA LYS A 302 -16.10 -23.83 4.41
C LYS A 302 -17.35 -24.71 4.58
N SER A 303 -17.25 -25.77 5.33
CA SER A 303 -18.36 -26.71 5.59
C SER A 303 -19.57 -26.08 6.29
N ASN A 304 -19.36 -24.96 7.00
CA ASN A 304 -20.37 -24.35 7.86
C ASN A 304 -20.89 -23.00 7.31
N VAL A 305 -20.53 -22.65 6.08
CA VAL A 305 -20.91 -21.34 5.53
C VAL A 305 -21.35 -21.44 4.07
N LYS A 306 -22.22 -20.53 3.68
CA LYS A 306 -22.55 -20.25 2.27
C LYS A 306 -22.91 -18.78 2.09
N PHE A 307 -22.69 -18.24 0.90
CA PHE A 307 -23.17 -16.90 0.58
C PHE A 307 -24.66 -16.93 0.23
N ASP A 308 -25.40 -15.94 0.69
CA ASP A 308 -26.84 -15.80 0.42
C ASP A 308 -27.07 -15.32 -1.02
N THR A 309 -27.25 -16.25 -1.94
CA THR A 309 -27.41 -15.96 -3.38
C THR A 309 -28.69 -15.17 -3.73
N THR A 310 -29.62 -15.01 -2.78
CA THR A 310 -30.81 -14.16 -2.97
C THR A 310 -30.48 -12.67 -2.90
N LYS A 311 -29.29 -12.30 -2.38
CA LYS A 311 -28.83 -10.93 -2.22
C LYS A 311 -27.72 -10.61 -3.21
N THR A 312 -27.97 -9.66 -4.09
CA THR A 312 -27.03 -9.28 -5.17
C THR A 312 -26.11 -8.10 -4.81
N VAL A 313 -26.49 -7.24 -3.85
CA VAL A 313 -25.81 -5.96 -3.55
C VAL A 313 -25.09 -5.96 -2.20
N HIS A 314 -25.63 -6.64 -1.19
CA HIS A 314 -25.02 -6.78 0.13
C HIS A 314 -24.84 -8.27 0.42
N GLU A 315 -23.68 -8.78 -0.01
CA GLU A 315 -23.36 -10.19 0.24
C GLU A 315 -23.43 -10.52 1.72
N THR A 316 -24.21 -11.48 2.06
CA THR A 316 -24.37 -11.98 3.43
C THR A 316 -23.86 -13.40 3.49
N LEU A 317 -22.95 -13.66 4.43
CA LEU A 317 -22.53 -15.02 4.74
C LEU A 317 -23.53 -15.64 5.70
N ILE A 318 -24.15 -16.74 5.31
CA ILE A 318 -24.96 -17.57 6.19
C ILE A 318 -24.03 -18.52 6.92
N VAL A 319 -24.09 -18.55 8.23
CA VAL A 319 -23.21 -19.35 9.09
C VAL A 319 -24.04 -20.36 9.85
N ALA A 320 -23.72 -21.63 9.68
CA ALA A 320 -24.29 -22.73 10.48
C ALA A 320 -23.37 -22.99 11.69
N GLY A 321 -23.74 -22.43 12.85
CA GLY A 321 -22.98 -22.52 14.09
C GLY A 321 -22.64 -21.18 14.71
N GLU A 322 -21.77 -21.22 15.72
CA GLU A 322 -21.37 -20.03 16.47
C GLU A 322 -20.46 -19.10 15.65
N SER A 323 -20.54 -17.81 15.95
CA SER A 323 -19.67 -16.80 15.40
C SER A 323 -18.94 -16.04 16.50
N ALA A 324 -17.66 -15.72 16.28
CA ALA A 324 -16.85 -14.97 17.23
C ALA A 324 -16.17 -13.77 16.56
N VAL A 325 -15.46 -12.97 17.33
CA VAL A 325 -14.73 -11.77 16.85
C VAL A 325 -13.27 -11.88 17.25
N LEU A 326 -12.35 -11.77 16.30
CA LEU A 326 -10.93 -11.68 16.60
C LEU A 326 -10.58 -10.33 17.23
N LYS A 327 -9.58 -10.32 18.11
CA LYS A 327 -9.16 -9.13 18.89
C LYS A 327 -8.41 -8.14 18.02
N ASN A 328 -7.50 -8.65 17.17
CA ASN A 328 -6.66 -7.83 16.31
C ASN A 328 -7.44 -7.36 15.08
N LYS A 329 -6.96 -6.26 14.46
CA LYS A 329 -7.65 -5.62 13.35
C LYS A 329 -6.86 -5.82 12.06
N LEU A 330 -7.56 -5.99 10.94
CA LEU A 330 -6.97 -5.82 9.62
C LEU A 330 -6.86 -4.35 9.25
N ILE A 331 -6.02 -4.05 8.26
CA ILE A 331 -5.88 -2.73 7.64
C ILE A 331 -6.70 -2.73 6.36
N HIS A 332 -7.54 -1.71 6.17
CA HIS A 332 -8.37 -1.55 4.98
C HIS A 332 -8.03 -0.21 4.29
N TYR A 333 -7.42 -0.27 3.12
CA TYR A 333 -7.02 0.88 2.30
C TYR A 333 -8.19 1.40 1.45
N SER A 334 -9.29 1.75 2.09
CA SER A 334 -10.59 1.98 1.45
C SER A 334 -10.60 3.10 0.42
N TYR A 335 -9.80 4.14 0.61
CA TYR A 335 -9.83 5.31 -0.27
C TYR A 335 -8.45 5.93 -0.47
N LYS A 336 -8.10 6.12 -1.76
CA LYS A 336 -6.83 6.74 -2.18
C LYS A 336 -6.80 8.23 -1.88
N ASN A 337 -7.92 8.91 -2.13
CA ASN A 337 -8.10 10.36 -1.97
C ASN A 337 -9.58 10.74 -1.83
N TYR A 338 -9.86 12.03 -1.72
CA TYR A 338 -11.23 12.54 -1.58
C TYR A 338 -12.09 12.32 -2.82
N GLU A 339 -11.52 12.38 -4.01
CA GLU A 339 -12.25 12.14 -5.27
C GLU A 339 -12.66 10.66 -5.41
N ASP A 340 -11.78 9.75 -5.04
CA ASP A 340 -12.08 8.31 -5.01
C ASP A 340 -13.19 8.02 -3.99
N PHE A 341 -13.13 8.63 -2.79
CA PHE A 341 -14.20 8.53 -1.81
C PHE A 341 -15.53 9.03 -2.37
N LYS A 342 -15.55 10.22 -2.97
CA LYS A 342 -16.74 10.83 -3.57
C LYS A 342 -17.32 9.97 -4.68
N ARG A 343 -16.49 9.48 -5.59
CA ARG A 343 -16.89 8.61 -6.71
C ARG A 343 -17.54 7.31 -6.21
N LYS A 344 -16.88 6.60 -5.28
CA LYS A 344 -17.42 5.38 -4.66
C LYS A 344 -18.74 5.68 -3.94
N ARG A 345 -18.80 6.80 -3.22
CA ARG A 345 -20.03 7.25 -2.53
C ARG A 345 -21.19 7.49 -3.48
N ILE A 346 -20.97 8.19 -4.60
CA ILE A 346 -21.98 8.46 -5.61
C ILE A 346 -22.52 7.13 -6.16
N LYS A 347 -21.64 6.19 -6.53
CA LYS A 347 -22.05 4.86 -7.02
C LYS A 347 -22.95 4.13 -6.01
N TYR A 348 -22.56 4.07 -4.74
CA TYR A 348 -23.37 3.44 -3.69
C TYR A 348 -24.72 4.14 -3.48
N THR A 349 -24.74 5.46 -3.48
CA THR A 349 -25.98 6.21 -3.26
C THR A 349 -26.96 6.08 -4.41
N SER A 350 -26.49 5.97 -5.65
CA SER A 350 -27.32 5.67 -6.82
C SER A 350 -27.98 4.28 -6.72
N MET A 351 -27.22 3.25 -6.33
CA MET A 351 -27.78 1.92 -6.10
C MET A 351 -28.87 1.94 -5.00
N GLN A 352 -28.61 2.62 -3.89
CA GLN A 352 -29.58 2.77 -2.80
C GLN A 352 -30.82 3.57 -3.21
N ALA A 353 -30.68 4.54 -4.12
CA ALA A 353 -31.83 5.29 -4.66
C ALA A 353 -32.75 4.36 -5.48
N LYS A 354 -32.20 3.46 -6.30
CA LYS A 354 -32.97 2.45 -7.05
C LYS A 354 -33.72 1.49 -6.11
N GLU A 355 -33.09 1.04 -5.02
CA GLU A 355 -33.77 0.22 -4.02
C GLU A 355 -34.95 0.97 -3.34
N LEU A 356 -34.75 2.26 -3.01
CA LEU A 356 -35.81 3.09 -2.44
C LEU A 356 -36.95 3.32 -3.45
N LEU A 357 -36.63 3.44 -4.74
CA LEU A 357 -37.62 3.54 -5.81
C LEU A 357 -38.44 2.24 -5.88
N ALA A 358 -37.79 1.08 -5.87
CA ALA A 358 -38.47 -0.22 -5.88
C ALA A 358 -39.39 -0.39 -4.66
N LYS A 359 -39.02 0.16 -3.51
CA LYS A 359 -39.86 0.22 -2.28
C LYS A 359 -40.89 1.35 -2.30
N ASN A 360 -41.09 2.01 -3.41
CA ASN A 360 -42.00 3.16 -3.59
C ASN A 360 -41.85 4.30 -2.57
N LYS A 361 -40.63 4.52 -2.05
CA LYS A 361 -40.37 5.61 -1.10
C LYS A 361 -40.40 6.96 -1.80
N LYS A 362 -41.03 7.96 -1.15
CA LYS A 362 -41.08 9.36 -1.64
C LYS A 362 -40.11 10.23 -0.85
N PRO A 363 -39.21 11.00 -1.49
CA PRO A 363 -38.36 11.95 -0.79
C PRO A 363 -39.19 13.15 -0.30
N THR A 364 -38.94 13.62 0.92
CA THR A 364 -39.54 14.79 1.53
C THR A 364 -38.45 15.79 1.94
N LEU A 365 -38.81 17.03 2.30
CA LEU A 365 -37.84 18.04 2.73
C LEU A 365 -36.97 17.57 3.91
N PHE A 366 -37.51 16.76 4.80
CA PHE A 366 -36.78 16.09 5.88
C PHE A 366 -35.58 15.29 5.39
N HIS A 367 -35.73 14.62 4.25
CA HIS A 367 -34.64 13.79 3.68
C HIS A 367 -33.50 14.63 3.07
N PHE A 368 -33.76 15.88 2.72
CA PHE A 368 -32.76 16.78 2.12
C PHE A 368 -32.05 17.66 3.14
N ILE A 369 -32.68 17.94 4.29
CA ILE A 369 -32.13 18.83 5.31
C ILE A 369 -31.79 18.04 6.57
N ALA A 370 -32.78 17.49 7.25
CA ALA A 370 -32.58 16.91 8.59
C ALA A 370 -31.69 15.65 8.56
N LYS A 371 -31.90 14.75 7.60
CA LYS A 371 -31.09 13.52 7.51
C LYS A 371 -29.62 13.78 7.18
N PRO A 372 -29.25 14.62 6.19
CA PRO A 372 -27.85 14.97 5.96
C PRO A 372 -27.21 15.69 7.15
N SER A 373 -27.91 16.67 7.74
CA SER A 373 -27.41 17.39 8.92
C SER A 373 -27.17 16.46 10.10
N PHE A 374 -28.11 15.58 10.41
CA PHE A 374 -27.93 14.55 11.43
C PHE A 374 -26.74 13.62 11.11
N ARG A 375 -26.59 13.22 9.84
CA ARG A 375 -25.44 12.37 9.42
C ARG A 375 -24.12 13.09 9.65
N PHE A 376 -24.02 14.38 9.35
CA PHE A 376 -22.84 15.18 9.63
C PHE A 376 -22.53 15.25 11.12
N VAL A 377 -23.51 15.66 11.93
CA VAL A 377 -23.39 15.76 13.39
C VAL A 377 -23.00 14.42 14.00
N LYS A 378 -23.64 13.34 13.53
CA LYS A 378 -23.29 11.98 13.99
C LYS A 378 -21.83 11.68 13.77
N HIS A 379 -21.31 11.82 12.53
CA HIS A 379 -19.93 11.44 12.23
C HIS A 379 -18.90 12.41 12.80
N TYR A 380 -19.18 13.71 12.80
CA TYR A 380 -18.24 14.72 13.26
C TYR A 380 -18.21 14.89 14.77
N ILE A 381 -19.38 14.90 15.42
CA ILE A 381 -19.50 15.14 16.87
C ILE A 381 -19.64 13.82 17.62
N ILE A 382 -20.70 13.04 17.37
CA ILE A 382 -21.03 11.85 18.17
C ILE A 382 -19.96 10.75 17.99
N ASP A 383 -19.49 10.54 16.76
CA ASP A 383 -18.43 9.58 16.45
C ASP A 383 -17.02 10.19 16.58
N PHE A 384 -16.89 11.35 17.23
CA PHE A 384 -15.63 12.07 17.51
C PHE A 384 -14.78 12.39 16.27
N GLY A 385 -15.39 12.60 15.10
CA GLY A 385 -14.69 12.89 13.86
C GLY A 385 -13.79 14.12 13.91
N PHE A 386 -14.09 15.11 14.77
CA PHE A 386 -13.24 16.28 14.99
C PHE A 386 -11.83 15.92 15.50
N LEU A 387 -11.66 14.77 16.16
CA LEU A 387 -10.35 14.26 16.58
C LEU A 387 -9.52 13.68 15.43
N ASP A 388 -10.11 13.42 14.26
CA ASP A 388 -9.39 13.08 13.02
C ASP A 388 -8.93 14.32 12.23
N GLY A 389 -9.12 15.54 12.80
CA GLY A 389 -8.70 16.80 12.21
C GLY A 389 -9.40 17.11 10.88
N LYS A 390 -8.66 17.72 9.95
CA LYS A 390 -9.21 18.10 8.62
C LYS A 390 -9.86 16.93 7.85
N LYS A 391 -9.39 15.71 8.04
CA LYS A 391 -9.98 14.52 7.40
C LYS A 391 -11.35 14.20 7.99
N GLY A 392 -11.49 14.30 9.31
CA GLY A 392 -12.75 14.03 9.98
C GLY A 392 -13.89 14.93 9.52
N ILE A 393 -13.64 16.24 9.37
CA ILE A 393 -14.67 17.18 8.88
C ILE A 393 -15.04 16.85 7.42
N VAL A 394 -14.05 16.63 6.55
CA VAL A 394 -14.31 16.36 5.13
C VAL A 394 -15.05 15.01 4.95
N ILE A 395 -14.67 13.98 5.67
CA ILE A 395 -15.36 12.68 5.59
C ILE A 395 -16.79 12.81 6.14
N SER A 396 -16.98 13.50 7.25
CA SER A 396 -18.31 13.74 7.81
C SER A 396 -19.21 14.49 6.83
N TYR A 397 -18.66 15.50 6.14
CA TYR A 397 -19.35 16.23 5.09
C TYR A 397 -19.71 15.31 3.89
N LEU A 398 -18.77 14.53 3.39
CA LEU A 398 -19.00 13.61 2.27
C LEU A 398 -20.01 12.51 2.62
N MET A 399 -20.06 12.08 3.88
CA MET A 399 -21.08 11.14 4.36
C MET A 399 -22.47 11.78 4.38
N ALA A 400 -22.58 13.03 4.77
CA ALA A 400 -23.83 13.82 4.72
C ALA A 400 -24.26 14.07 3.27
N LEU A 401 -23.33 14.49 2.41
CA LEU A 401 -23.57 14.70 0.97
C LEU A 401 -24.06 13.42 0.30
N GLY A 402 -23.57 12.25 0.69
CA GLY A 402 -24.07 10.97 0.21
C GLY A 402 -25.56 10.75 0.53
N ILE A 403 -26.04 11.18 1.69
CA ILE A 403 -27.48 11.11 2.00
C ILE A 403 -28.27 12.07 1.10
N TYR A 404 -27.81 13.29 0.93
CA TYR A 404 -28.43 14.26 0.02
C TYR A 404 -28.51 13.71 -1.41
N ASN A 405 -27.40 13.23 -1.95
CA ASN A 405 -27.33 12.67 -3.31
C ASN A 405 -28.27 11.47 -3.51
N ARG A 406 -28.41 10.58 -2.53
CA ARG A 406 -29.34 9.45 -2.58
C ARG A 406 -30.78 9.89 -2.84
N TYR A 407 -31.26 10.89 -2.07
CA TYR A 407 -32.63 11.36 -2.22
C TYR A 407 -32.82 12.29 -3.43
N SER A 408 -31.77 12.99 -3.85
CA SER A 408 -31.75 13.73 -5.11
C SER A 408 -31.90 12.80 -6.31
N GLU A 409 -31.15 11.72 -6.33
CA GLU A 409 -31.25 10.68 -7.37
C GLU A 409 -32.61 9.98 -7.34
N LEU A 410 -33.11 9.63 -6.15
CA LEU A 410 -34.47 9.08 -6.03
C LEU A 410 -35.52 10.02 -6.58
N LYS A 411 -35.41 11.33 -6.33
CA LYS A 411 -36.33 12.34 -6.88
C LYS A 411 -36.27 12.40 -8.39
N LYS A 412 -35.06 12.30 -8.98
CA LYS A 412 -34.84 12.25 -10.42
C LYS A 412 -35.48 11.01 -11.03
N LEU A 413 -35.15 9.82 -10.52
CA LEU A 413 -35.69 8.54 -11.00
C LEU A 413 -37.22 8.45 -10.91
N ARG A 414 -37.84 9.16 -9.96
CA ARG A 414 -39.31 9.23 -9.86
C ARG A 414 -39.95 10.18 -10.84
N ARG A 415 -39.23 11.14 -11.39
CA ARG A 415 -39.71 12.04 -12.45
C ARG A 415 -39.64 11.42 -13.84
N GLU A 416 -38.69 10.49 -14.02
CA GLU A 416 -38.44 9.77 -15.28
C GLU A 416 -39.35 8.53 -15.42
N LYS A 417 -40.08 8.15 -14.37
CA LYS A 417 -41.07 7.07 -14.32
C LYS A 417 -42.51 7.61 -14.39
#